data_e9038d5d7485f11af3203236ba643451
#
_entry.id   e9038d5d7485f11af3203236ba643451
#
_cell.length_a   1.000
_cell.length_b   1.000
_cell.length_c   1.000
_cell.angle_alpha   90.00
_cell.angle_beta   90.00
_cell.angle_gamma   90.00
#
_symmetry.space_group_name_H-M   'P 1'
#
loop_
_entity.id
_entity.type
_entity.pdbx_description
1 polymer ?
#
loop_
_entity_poly.entity_id
_entity_poly.type
_entity_poly.pdbx_seq_one_letter_code
_entity_poly.pdbx_strand_id
1 'polypeptide(L)'
;MANKRVLSRLLRLRELEEEMSRMELEGAVGDRERVAGELAAAVNRQALGRQGFLVSIGDPDTAGRTGAVISMEQARELSVRIASRLEAADREVIRRREEFLSRRTDRQQIETLVQREQLTLREEAGRRAQQMLDDWYGRRSPRQAERRIKPAIAAPEATDNPAAEVSLSGSQS
;
A
#
# COMPACT_ATOMS: atom_id res chain seq x y z
N MET A 1 19.94 10.32 12.24
CA MET A 1 19.70 10.82 10.85
C MET A 1 20.26 9.92 9.77
N ALA A 2 21.34 9.17 9.98
CA ALA A 2 21.88 8.22 8.99
C ALA A 2 20.87 7.10 8.63
N ASN A 3 20.17 6.56 9.61
CA ASN A 3 19.24 5.43 9.44
C ASN A 3 18.05 5.77 8.51
N LYS A 4 17.47 6.96 8.62
CA LYS A 4 16.37 7.43 7.75
C LYS A 4 16.76 7.45 6.27
N ARG A 5 17.98 7.91 5.96
CA ARG A 5 18.47 7.95 4.57
C ARG A 5 18.70 6.55 4.00
N VAL A 6 19.17 5.62 4.81
CA VAL A 6 19.37 4.22 4.42
C VAL A 6 18.04 3.54 4.17
N LEU A 7 17.08 3.67 5.08
CA LEU A 7 15.75 3.08 4.94
C LEU A 7 14.98 3.64 3.73
N SER A 8 15.07 4.96 3.47
CA SER A 8 14.42 5.55 2.30
C SER A 8 15.04 5.09 0.97
N ARG A 9 16.36 4.86 0.92
CA ARG A 9 17.03 4.28 -0.25
C ARG A 9 16.64 2.81 -0.45
N LEU A 10 16.56 2.05 0.65
CA LEU A 10 16.14 0.65 0.62
C LEU A 10 14.67 0.53 0.16
N LEU A 11 13.77 1.39 0.65
CA LEU A 11 12.39 1.43 0.19
C LEU A 11 12.32 1.66 -1.32
N ARG A 12 13.04 2.65 -1.83
CA ARG A 12 13.08 2.94 -3.26
C ARG A 12 13.62 1.79 -4.10
N LEU A 13 14.63 1.05 -3.59
CA LEU A 13 15.13 -0.15 -4.25
C LEU A 13 14.03 -1.23 -4.32
N ARG A 14 13.32 -1.48 -3.20
CA ARG A 14 12.23 -2.46 -3.16
C ARG A 14 11.03 -2.08 -4.03
N GLU A 15 10.74 -0.79 -4.16
CA GLU A 15 9.73 -0.28 -5.11
C GLU A 15 10.11 -0.62 -6.56
N LEU A 16 11.37 -0.42 -6.95
CA LEU A 16 11.86 -0.78 -8.27
C LEU A 16 11.84 -2.29 -8.52
N GLU A 17 12.23 -3.10 -7.54
CA GLU A 17 12.17 -4.56 -7.64
C GLU A 17 10.71 -5.07 -7.77
N GLU A 18 9.76 -4.49 -7.05
CA GLU A 18 8.33 -4.80 -7.20
C GLU A 18 7.82 -4.41 -8.59
N GLU A 19 8.17 -3.23 -9.08
CA GLU A 19 7.78 -2.78 -10.43
C GLU A 19 8.35 -3.67 -11.53
N MET A 20 9.62 -4.07 -11.43
CA MET A 20 10.22 -5.02 -12.37
C MET A 20 9.51 -6.36 -12.36
N SER A 21 9.24 -6.93 -11.18
CA SER A 21 8.53 -8.22 -11.07
C SER A 21 7.08 -8.14 -11.55
N ARG A 22 6.45 -6.98 -11.41
CA ARG A 22 5.12 -6.71 -11.98
C ARG A 22 5.16 -6.74 -13.50
N MET A 23 6.12 -6.05 -14.13
CA MET A 23 6.26 -6.06 -15.59
C MET A 23 6.55 -7.48 -16.13
N GLU A 24 7.37 -8.27 -15.41
CA GLU A 24 7.64 -9.66 -15.75
C GLU A 24 6.38 -10.52 -15.67
N LEU A 25 5.52 -10.32 -14.66
CA LEU A 25 4.22 -11.00 -14.55
C LEU A 25 3.29 -10.60 -15.68
N GLU A 26 3.17 -9.31 -15.99
CA GLU A 26 2.35 -8.79 -17.10
C GLU A 26 2.82 -9.38 -18.44
N GLY A 27 4.14 -9.48 -18.66
CA GLY A 27 4.73 -10.14 -19.83
C GLY A 27 4.36 -11.63 -19.92
N ALA A 28 4.48 -12.37 -18.81
CA ALA A 28 4.12 -13.80 -18.77
C ALA A 28 2.62 -14.03 -19.03
N VAL A 29 1.73 -13.16 -18.51
CA VAL A 29 0.29 -13.21 -18.79
C VAL A 29 0.02 -12.95 -20.27
N GLY A 30 0.65 -11.95 -20.87
CA GLY A 30 0.52 -11.67 -22.31
C GLY A 30 0.98 -12.83 -23.20
N ASP A 31 2.11 -13.48 -22.83
CA ASP A 31 2.60 -14.67 -23.54
C ASP A 31 1.63 -15.84 -23.42
N ARG A 32 1.08 -16.07 -22.24
CA ARG A 32 0.05 -17.10 -22.00
C ARG A 32 -1.20 -16.86 -22.86
N GLU A 33 -1.69 -15.61 -22.93
CA GLU A 33 -2.86 -15.24 -23.74
C GLU A 33 -2.59 -15.45 -25.23
N ARG A 34 -1.41 -15.11 -25.71
CA ARG A 34 -0.99 -15.36 -27.10
C ARG A 34 -1.02 -16.85 -27.44
N VAL A 35 -0.43 -17.70 -26.58
CA VAL A 35 -0.42 -19.15 -26.77
C VAL A 35 -1.85 -19.73 -26.70
N ALA A 36 -2.71 -19.22 -25.81
CA ALA A 36 -4.11 -19.62 -25.75
C ALA A 36 -4.85 -19.26 -27.05
N GLY A 37 -4.58 -18.09 -27.62
CA GLY A 37 -5.11 -17.69 -28.93
C GLY A 37 -4.64 -18.63 -30.08
N GLU A 38 -3.34 -19.02 -30.07
CA GLU A 38 -2.80 -20.00 -31.04
C GLU A 38 -3.51 -21.35 -30.91
N LEU A 39 -3.78 -21.82 -29.68
CA LEU A 39 -4.52 -23.07 -29.44
C LEU A 39 -5.95 -22.98 -29.97
N ALA A 40 -6.66 -21.90 -29.66
CA ALA A 40 -8.01 -21.67 -30.15
C ALA A 40 -8.07 -21.68 -31.70
N ALA A 41 -7.08 -21.04 -32.36
CA ALA A 41 -6.98 -21.05 -33.82
C ALA A 41 -6.73 -22.46 -34.39
N ALA A 42 -5.89 -23.29 -33.72
CA ALA A 42 -5.64 -24.66 -34.12
C ALA A 42 -6.92 -25.53 -33.98
N VAL A 43 -7.64 -25.41 -32.89
CA VAL A 43 -8.92 -26.09 -32.64
C VAL A 43 -9.97 -25.69 -33.69
N ASN A 44 -10.06 -24.39 -34.00
CA ASN A 44 -10.96 -23.91 -35.05
C ASN A 44 -10.61 -24.48 -36.45
N ARG A 45 -9.31 -24.57 -36.80
CA ARG A 45 -8.89 -25.21 -38.07
C ARG A 45 -9.30 -26.70 -38.12
N GLN A 46 -9.16 -27.41 -37.00
CA GLN A 46 -9.60 -28.80 -36.89
C GLN A 46 -11.12 -28.94 -37.11
N ALA A 47 -11.93 -28.03 -36.53
CA ALA A 47 -13.36 -27.98 -36.69
C ALA A 47 -13.76 -27.69 -38.15
N LEU A 48 -13.11 -26.73 -38.81
CA LEU A 48 -13.31 -26.41 -40.22
C LEU A 48 -12.93 -27.58 -41.14
N GLY A 49 -11.81 -28.26 -40.85
CA GLY A 49 -11.40 -29.47 -41.58
C GLY A 49 -12.43 -30.57 -41.44
N ARG A 50 -13.00 -30.79 -40.25
CA ARG A 50 -14.10 -31.76 -40.04
C ARG A 50 -15.34 -31.39 -40.85
N GLN A 51 -15.73 -30.11 -40.85
CA GLN A 51 -16.87 -29.64 -41.64
C GLN A 51 -16.64 -29.84 -43.15
N GLY A 52 -15.45 -29.48 -43.66
CA GLY A 52 -15.05 -29.68 -45.03
C GLY A 52 -15.09 -31.16 -45.44
N PHE A 53 -14.62 -32.06 -44.57
CA PHE A 53 -14.69 -33.49 -44.76
C PHE A 53 -16.15 -33.96 -44.88
N LEU A 54 -17.04 -33.53 -43.97
CA LEU A 54 -18.46 -33.92 -44.00
C LEU A 54 -19.16 -33.47 -45.31
N VAL A 55 -18.85 -32.25 -45.77
CA VAL A 55 -19.39 -31.74 -47.04
C VAL A 55 -18.89 -32.58 -48.23
N SER A 56 -17.62 -33.00 -48.21
CA SER A 56 -17.01 -33.78 -49.29
C SER A 56 -17.46 -35.27 -49.37
N ILE A 57 -18.19 -35.80 -48.38
CA ILE A 57 -18.69 -37.19 -48.41
C ILE A 57 -19.67 -37.39 -49.53
N GLY A 58 -20.47 -36.38 -49.90
CA GLY A 58 -21.46 -36.47 -51.01
C GLY A 58 -20.86 -36.19 -52.40
N ASP A 59 -19.59 -35.81 -52.49
CA ASP A 59 -18.91 -35.45 -53.72
C ASP A 59 -18.03 -36.64 -54.21
N PRO A 60 -17.99 -36.99 -55.49
CA PRO A 60 -17.05 -37.95 -56.00
C PRO A 60 -15.58 -37.51 -55.91
N ASP A 61 -15.28 -36.27 -55.58
CA ASP A 61 -13.91 -35.74 -55.41
C ASP A 61 -13.22 -36.40 -54.24
N THR A 62 -12.36 -37.35 -54.47
CA THR A 62 -11.53 -38.01 -53.46
C THR A 62 -10.39 -37.13 -53.02
N ALA A 63 -9.93 -36.17 -53.82
CA ALA A 63 -8.80 -35.27 -53.47
C ALA A 63 -9.21 -34.28 -52.38
N GLY A 64 -10.41 -33.71 -52.44
CA GLY A 64 -10.96 -32.83 -51.41
C GLY A 64 -11.08 -33.53 -50.06
N ARG A 65 -11.55 -34.80 -50.03
CA ARG A 65 -11.61 -35.59 -48.79
C ARG A 65 -10.25 -35.85 -48.18
N THR A 66 -9.27 -36.25 -48.98
CA THR A 66 -7.90 -36.51 -48.51
C THR A 66 -7.27 -35.23 -47.95
N GLY A 67 -7.44 -34.11 -48.65
CA GLY A 67 -6.97 -32.81 -48.18
C GLY A 67 -7.58 -32.40 -46.82
N ALA A 68 -8.89 -32.62 -46.65
CA ALA A 68 -9.56 -32.33 -45.37
C ALA A 68 -9.02 -33.20 -44.21
N VAL A 69 -8.80 -34.50 -44.43
CA VAL A 69 -8.22 -35.41 -43.43
C VAL A 69 -6.80 -34.99 -43.04
N ILE A 70 -5.94 -34.69 -44.02
CA ILE A 70 -4.58 -34.23 -43.76
C ILE A 70 -4.61 -32.94 -42.95
N SER A 71 -5.45 -31.96 -43.31
CA SER A 71 -5.60 -30.69 -42.59
C SER A 71 -6.06 -30.90 -41.16
N MET A 72 -7.00 -31.81 -40.91
CA MET A 72 -7.47 -32.15 -39.56
C MET A 72 -6.36 -32.77 -38.72
N GLU A 73 -5.58 -33.71 -39.25
CA GLU A 73 -4.50 -34.37 -38.50
C GLU A 73 -3.37 -33.40 -38.16
N GLN A 74 -2.99 -32.57 -39.14
CA GLN A 74 -2.00 -31.47 -38.87
C GLN A 74 -2.49 -30.49 -37.79
N ALA A 75 -3.77 -30.09 -37.85
CA ALA A 75 -4.34 -29.21 -36.83
C ALA A 75 -4.39 -29.87 -35.45
N ARG A 76 -4.68 -31.19 -35.39
CA ARG A 76 -4.66 -31.98 -34.16
C ARG A 76 -3.26 -32.05 -33.54
N GLU A 77 -2.25 -32.42 -34.34
CA GLU A 77 -0.87 -32.46 -33.88
C GLU A 77 -0.40 -31.08 -33.38
N LEU A 78 -0.75 -30.02 -34.12
CA LEU A 78 -0.45 -28.66 -33.74
C LEU A 78 -1.13 -28.28 -32.39
N SER A 79 -2.40 -28.62 -32.19
CA SER A 79 -3.14 -28.35 -30.96
C SER A 79 -2.50 -29.04 -29.73
N VAL A 80 -2.05 -30.30 -29.89
CA VAL A 80 -1.35 -31.04 -28.83
C VAL A 80 -0.03 -30.34 -28.45
N ARG A 81 0.77 -29.91 -29.43
CA ARG A 81 2.02 -29.19 -29.19
C ARG A 81 1.77 -27.82 -28.49
N ILE A 82 0.74 -27.09 -28.95
CA ILE A 82 0.38 -25.81 -28.35
C ILE A 82 -0.17 -25.99 -26.94
N ALA A 83 -0.96 -27.05 -26.70
CA ALA A 83 -1.47 -27.35 -25.35
C ALA A 83 -0.34 -27.54 -24.34
N SER A 84 0.73 -28.26 -24.68
CA SER A 84 1.89 -28.41 -23.80
C SER A 84 2.64 -27.08 -23.55
N ARG A 85 2.69 -26.19 -24.56
CA ARG A 85 3.24 -24.84 -24.41
C ARG A 85 2.36 -23.98 -23.51
N LEU A 86 1.05 -24.12 -23.60
CA LEU A 86 0.10 -23.40 -22.74
C LEU A 86 0.27 -23.81 -21.28
N GLU A 87 0.40 -25.11 -21.00
CA GLU A 87 0.69 -25.60 -19.65
C GLU A 87 2.02 -25.06 -19.09
N ALA A 88 3.04 -24.94 -19.94
CA ALA A 88 4.32 -24.33 -19.54
C ALA A 88 4.16 -22.82 -19.25
N ALA A 89 3.39 -22.10 -20.08
CA ALA A 89 3.09 -20.69 -19.85
C ALA A 89 2.25 -20.47 -18.59
N ASP A 90 1.29 -21.34 -18.29
CA ASP A 90 0.50 -21.29 -17.05
C ASP A 90 1.40 -21.46 -15.80
N ARG A 91 2.35 -22.41 -15.85
CA ARG A 91 3.33 -22.57 -14.76
C ARG A 91 4.22 -21.33 -14.59
N GLU A 92 4.62 -20.70 -15.69
CA GLU A 92 5.41 -19.48 -15.65
C GLU A 92 4.64 -18.32 -15.02
N VAL A 93 3.36 -18.14 -15.38
CA VAL A 93 2.48 -17.13 -14.76
C VAL A 93 2.37 -17.35 -13.24
N ILE A 94 2.20 -18.59 -12.80
CA ILE A 94 2.14 -18.93 -11.36
C ILE A 94 3.45 -18.54 -10.68
N ARG A 95 4.60 -18.92 -11.26
CA ARG A 95 5.92 -18.59 -10.72
C ARG A 95 6.15 -17.08 -10.60
N ARG A 96 5.85 -16.32 -11.67
CA ARG A 96 6.00 -14.86 -11.67
C ARG A 96 5.07 -14.17 -10.69
N ARG A 97 3.87 -14.72 -10.50
CA ARG A 97 2.93 -14.21 -9.50
C ARG A 97 3.47 -14.40 -8.07
N GLU A 98 4.06 -15.53 -7.76
CA GLU A 98 4.68 -15.78 -6.46
C GLU A 98 5.86 -14.85 -6.21
N GLU A 99 6.72 -14.64 -7.21
CA GLU A 99 7.84 -13.69 -7.16
C GLU A 99 7.33 -12.26 -6.90
N PHE A 100 6.31 -11.80 -7.62
CA PHE A 100 5.70 -10.49 -7.41
C PHE A 100 5.13 -10.32 -5.99
N LEU A 101 4.40 -11.31 -5.49
CA LEU A 101 3.84 -11.28 -4.14
C LEU A 101 4.94 -11.23 -3.07
N SER A 102 6.04 -11.95 -3.26
CA SER A 102 7.20 -11.90 -2.39
C SER A 102 7.83 -10.50 -2.37
N ARG A 103 8.11 -9.90 -3.55
CA ARG A 103 8.69 -8.55 -3.66
C ARG A 103 7.77 -7.49 -3.05
N ARG A 104 6.46 -7.61 -3.26
CA ARG A 104 5.46 -6.73 -2.65
C ARG A 104 5.49 -6.82 -1.12
N THR A 105 5.59 -8.01 -0.57
CA THR A 105 5.70 -8.22 0.88
C THR A 105 6.97 -7.59 1.44
N ASP A 106 8.11 -7.79 0.77
CA ASP A 106 9.39 -7.17 1.15
C ASP A 106 9.29 -5.63 1.19
N ARG A 107 8.68 -5.02 0.16
CA ARG A 107 8.45 -3.57 0.12
C ARG A 107 7.57 -3.12 1.29
N GLN A 108 6.46 -3.80 1.55
CA GLN A 108 5.55 -3.47 2.65
C GLN A 108 6.23 -3.54 4.02
N GLN A 109 7.12 -4.52 4.24
CA GLN A 109 7.90 -4.62 5.47
C GLN A 109 8.81 -3.40 5.66
N ILE A 110 9.54 -3.00 4.61
CA ILE A 110 10.42 -1.81 4.68
C ILE A 110 9.60 -0.54 4.87
N GLU A 111 8.47 -0.39 4.18
CA GLU A 111 7.56 0.74 4.34
C GLU A 111 7.07 0.86 5.80
N THR A 112 6.70 -0.26 6.42
CA THR A 112 6.31 -0.30 7.83
C THR A 112 7.44 0.15 8.76
N LEU A 113 8.69 -0.24 8.47
CA LEU A 113 9.86 0.20 9.24
C LEU A 113 10.09 1.71 9.09
N VAL A 114 9.96 2.25 7.87
CA VAL A 114 10.06 3.68 7.61
C VAL A 114 9.00 4.46 8.39
N GLN A 115 7.76 3.99 8.39
CA GLN A 115 6.64 4.61 9.11
C GLN A 115 6.89 4.60 10.64
N ARG A 116 7.34 3.48 11.19
CA ARG A 116 7.68 3.36 12.62
C ARG A 116 8.80 4.33 13.01
N GLU A 117 9.86 4.43 12.22
CA GLU A 117 10.95 5.37 12.49
C GLU A 117 10.46 6.83 12.45
N GLN A 118 9.56 7.15 11.49
CA GLN A 118 8.98 8.49 11.42
C GLN A 118 8.11 8.82 12.64
N LEU A 119 7.35 7.86 13.16
CA LEU A 119 6.55 8.01 14.37
C LEU A 119 7.44 8.25 15.59
N THR A 120 8.48 7.43 15.78
CA THR A 120 9.41 7.60 16.92
C THR A 120 10.11 8.97 16.87
N LEU A 121 10.53 9.42 15.70
CA LEU A 121 11.14 10.75 15.56
C LEU A 121 10.16 11.89 15.89
N ARG A 122 8.88 11.76 15.52
CA ARG A 122 7.84 12.75 15.87
C ARG A 122 7.59 12.78 17.37
N GLU A 123 7.50 11.61 18.02
CA GLU A 123 7.32 11.48 19.46
C GLU A 123 8.52 12.07 20.23
N GLU A 124 9.74 11.80 19.77
CA GLU A 124 10.95 12.41 20.37
C GLU A 124 10.97 13.92 20.20
N ALA A 125 10.59 14.42 19.01
CA ALA A 125 10.49 15.86 18.79
C ALA A 125 9.41 16.49 19.68
N GLY A 126 8.28 15.85 19.84
CA GLY A 126 7.22 16.28 20.75
C GLY A 126 7.69 16.32 22.22
N ARG A 127 8.39 15.26 22.68
CA ARG A 127 8.96 15.24 24.04
C ARG A 127 9.98 16.35 24.27
N ARG A 128 10.87 16.63 23.31
CA ARG A 128 11.83 17.72 23.38
C ARG A 128 11.14 19.09 23.40
N ALA A 129 10.10 19.28 22.58
CA ALA A 129 9.32 20.51 22.59
C ALA A 129 8.61 20.71 23.93
N GLN A 130 8.03 19.66 24.50
CA GLN A 130 7.41 19.71 25.84
C GLN A 130 8.43 20.07 26.91
N GLN A 131 9.60 19.43 26.92
CA GLN A 131 10.68 19.75 27.87
C GLN A 131 11.12 21.20 27.75
N MET A 132 11.26 21.74 26.54
CA MET A 132 11.59 23.16 26.34
C MET A 132 10.53 24.11 26.93
N LEU A 133 9.24 23.73 26.74
CA LEU A 133 8.14 24.51 27.34
C LEU A 133 8.17 24.45 28.88
N ASP A 134 8.35 23.27 29.43
CA ASP A 134 8.42 23.07 30.87
C ASP A 134 9.60 23.84 31.49
N ASP A 135 10.77 23.80 30.84
CA ASP A 135 11.96 24.58 31.24
C ASP A 135 11.70 26.08 31.15
N TRP A 136 10.99 26.55 30.14
CA TRP A 136 10.65 27.95 29.96
C TRP A 136 9.68 28.42 31.04
N TYR A 137 8.65 27.66 31.36
CA TYR A 137 7.71 27.93 32.44
C TYR A 137 8.39 27.85 33.81
N GLY A 138 9.24 26.85 34.02
CA GLY A 138 10.02 26.70 35.26
C GLY A 138 10.93 27.89 35.57
N ARG A 139 11.56 28.47 34.54
CA ARG A 139 12.41 29.69 34.71
C ARG A 139 11.60 30.96 34.95
N ARG A 140 10.34 31.03 34.53
CA ARG A 140 9.46 32.19 34.77
C ARG A 140 8.80 32.17 36.15
N SER A 141 8.52 31.01 36.69
CA SER A 141 7.81 30.83 37.96
C SER A 141 8.50 31.45 39.17
N PRO A 142 9.84 31.36 39.39
CA PRO A 142 10.49 31.92 40.59
C PRO A 142 10.40 33.44 40.66
N ARG A 143 10.53 34.14 39.54
CA ARG A 143 10.51 35.63 39.52
C ARG A 143 9.13 36.24 39.77
N GLN A 144 8.05 35.53 39.55
CA GLN A 144 6.70 36.00 39.85
C GLN A 144 6.28 35.64 41.28
N ALA A 145 6.79 34.56 41.85
CA ALA A 145 6.54 34.19 43.24
C ALA A 145 7.23 35.18 44.21
N GLU A 146 8.47 35.60 43.92
CA GLU A 146 9.18 36.61 44.74
C GLU A 146 8.51 38.00 44.70
N ARG A 147 7.80 38.35 43.65
CA ARG A 147 7.06 39.61 43.57
C ARG A 147 5.74 39.60 44.34
N ARG A 148 5.20 38.43 44.68
CA ARG A 148 3.95 38.30 45.47
C ARG A 148 4.19 38.18 46.98
N ILE A 149 5.45 38.00 47.44
CA ILE A 149 5.81 37.86 48.85
C ILE A 149 6.48 39.14 49.35
N LYS A 150 6.13 40.32 48.88
CA LYS A 150 6.38 41.53 49.65
C LYS A 150 5.12 41.80 50.48
N PRO A 151 5.09 41.45 51.78
CA PRO A 151 4.02 41.92 52.66
C PRO A 151 4.13 43.43 52.76
N ALA A 152 3.03 44.11 52.56
CA ALA A 152 2.88 45.49 52.94
C ALA A 152 2.97 45.56 54.46
N ILE A 153 4.21 45.71 54.98
CA ILE A 153 4.45 46.11 56.34
C ILE A 153 4.65 47.65 56.33
N ALA A 154 3.72 48.30 56.91
CA ALA A 154 3.80 49.59 57.58
C ALA A 154 2.67 50.55 57.17
N ALA A 155 1.68 50.60 57.99
CA ALA A 155 0.97 51.84 58.24
C ALA A 155 0.82 51.95 59.78
N PRO A 156 1.22 53.04 60.36
CA PRO A 156 1.14 53.21 61.80
C PRO A 156 -0.25 53.60 62.30
N GLU A 157 -0.43 53.30 63.57
CA GLU A 157 -1.57 53.66 64.40
C GLU A 157 -1.89 55.13 64.37
N ALA A 158 -3.14 55.46 64.33
CA ALA A 158 -3.69 56.67 64.97
C ALA A 158 -5.13 56.41 65.39
N THR A 159 -5.33 56.09 66.61
CA THR A 159 -6.10 56.76 67.68
C THR A 159 -7.44 57.35 67.33
N ASP A 160 -8.35 56.90 68.15
CA ASP A 160 -9.37 57.64 68.87
C ASP A 160 -10.81 57.64 68.26
N ASN A 161 -11.67 56.87 68.87
CA ASN A 161 -12.85 57.05 69.69
C ASN A 161 -13.95 58.06 69.22
N PRO A 162 -15.14 58.06 69.84
CA PRO A 162 -16.18 57.03 69.80
C PRO A 162 -17.57 57.64 69.38
N ALA A 163 -18.57 56.81 69.51
CA ALA A 163 -19.97 57.10 69.76
C ALA A 163 -20.99 57.26 68.63
N ALA A 164 -22.05 56.63 68.90
CA ALA A 164 -23.46 56.84 68.61
C ALA A 164 -24.01 55.94 67.47
N GLU A 165 -24.65 54.93 67.89
CA GLU A 165 -26.09 54.77 68.16
C GLU A 165 -26.95 54.81 66.87
N VAL A 166 -27.73 53.83 66.83
CA VAL A 166 -29.18 53.78 66.61
C VAL A 166 -29.65 53.39 65.19
N SER A 167 -30.28 52.27 65.26
CA SER A 167 -31.66 51.93 64.79
C SER A 167 -31.88 51.50 63.36
N LEU A 168 -32.40 50.31 63.35
CA LEU A 168 -33.71 49.89 62.87
C LEU A 168 -33.95 49.69 61.36
N SER A 169 -34.27 48.49 61.16
CA SER A 169 -35.50 47.96 60.55
C SER A 169 -35.58 47.89 59.02
N GLY A 170 -36.01 46.77 58.66
CA GLY A 170 -37.08 46.52 57.74
C GLY A 170 -36.65 45.93 56.44
N SER A 171 -36.81 44.63 56.24
CA SER A 171 -38.01 43.93 55.79
C SER A 171 -38.18 43.92 54.26
N GLN A 172 -38.20 42.71 53.79
CA GLN A 172 -39.03 42.18 52.68
C GLN A 172 -38.86 42.81 51.29
N SER A 173 -38.53 42.10 50.30
CA SER A 173 -39.27 41.05 49.62
C SER A 173 -38.33 40.25 48.72
#